data_bd5ad20f26065f8f4be27fea2ed744ce
#
_entry.id   bd5ad20f26065f8f4be27fea2ed744ce
#
_cell.length_a   1.000
_cell.length_b   1.000
_cell.length_c   1.000
_cell.angle_alpha   90.00
_cell.angle_beta   90.00
_cell.angle_gamma   90.00
#
_symmetry.space_group_name_H-M   'P 1'
#
loop_
_entity.id
_entity.type
_entity.pdbx_description
1 polymer ?
#
loop_
_entity_poly.entity_id
_entity_poly.type
_entity_poly.pdbx_seq_one_letter_code
_entity_poly.pdbx_strand_id
1 'polypeptide(L)'
;MSEQFSILIDSRSRFDTGEPGGTWLSMPATTEQLHNAMQSVGISADNPQDFFINGFANTEGCPFDVPLSVIQSGRMDELNYLATLLDMQRDEDREKFAAAVTLGERAGNLKDLINLAQNLDCYWIYPTVQNEEDYGYYLIDELDELELPEEAKKYFMYEEYGRDAAINDGGRFTEQGYIYNNKNTFTEWYNGRENDIPKEYKIMSFPQRSRPDPSRVEMDAAAPGVKAAQAAEQPQEPRPVIPIVLTSEKPAEKLKEITDRLEQGIMELFDSERYKEYLRVMSKFHNYSFNNTLLIAMQKSDASLIAGFNAWKNNFGRNVMKGQKGIKIIAPSPFKIKQEMEKIDPHTQKPVIGKDGKPVTEEKEITIPAYKAVSYTHLTLPTNS
;
A
#
# COMPACT_ATOMS: atom_id res chain seq x y z
N MET A 1 18.94 -23.62 -12.19
CA MET A 1 18.01 -22.53 -11.93
C MET A 1 16.63 -22.98 -12.38
N SER A 2 15.71 -23.07 -11.47
CA SER A 2 14.30 -23.34 -11.80
C SER A 2 13.62 -22.04 -12.21
N GLU A 3 12.66 -22.12 -13.12
CA GLU A 3 11.85 -20.96 -13.50
C GLU A 3 10.96 -20.53 -12.34
N GLN A 4 11.04 -19.25 -11.95
CA GLN A 4 10.21 -18.70 -10.86
C GLN A 4 9.03 -17.91 -11.44
N PHE A 5 9.24 -17.20 -12.53
CA PHE A 5 8.24 -16.50 -13.31
C PHE A 5 8.79 -16.20 -14.70
N SER A 6 7.91 -15.80 -15.62
CA SER A 6 8.30 -15.37 -16.96
C SER A 6 7.85 -13.94 -17.24
N ILE A 7 8.63 -13.22 -18.04
CA ILE A 7 8.27 -11.89 -18.54
C ILE A 7 8.17 -11.91 -20.07
N LEU A 8 7.18 -11.21 -20.62
CA LEU A 8 7.04 -11.01 -22.05
C LEU A 8 7.80 -9.74 -22.45
N ILE A 9 8.90 -9.92 -23.20
CA ILE A 9 9.69 -8.81 -23.73
C ILE A 9 9.21 -8.51 -25.14
N ASP A 10 8.98 -7.22 -25.44
CA ASP A 10 8.57 -6.75 -26.75
C ASP A 10 9.40 -5.53 -27.15
N SER A 11 9.52 -5.25 -28.48
CA SER A 11 10.14 -4.06 -29.01
C SER A 11 9.11 -2.92 -29.09
N ARG A 12 9.45 -1.79 -28.51
CA ARG A 12 8.60 -0.60 -28.52
C ARG A 12 8.37 -0.09 -29.94
N SER A 13 9.43 -0.02 -30.75
CA SER A 13 9.34 0.43 -32.14
C SER A 13 8.44 -0.47 -32.99
N ARG A 14 8.48 -1.79 -32.80
CA ARG A 14 7.62 -2.72 -33.54
C ARG A 14 6.18 -2.67 -33.02
N PHE A 15 6.00 -2.58 -31.74
CA PHE A 15 4.67 -2.44 -31.13
C PHE A 15 3.94 -1.20 -31.64
N ASP A 16 4.64 -0.06 -31.69
CA ASP A 16 4.09 1.23 -32.18
C ASP A 16 3.74 1.18 -33.68
N THR A 17 4.39 0.34 -34.46
CA THR A 17 4.09 0.11 -35.90
C THR A 17 3.00 -0.91 -36.13
N GLY A 18 2.45 -1.52 -35.09
CA GLY A 18 1.39 -2.52 -35.18
C GLY A 18 1.87 -3.92 -35.55
N GLU A 19 3.14 -4.21 -35.35
CA GLU A 19 3.75 -5.54 -35.48
C GLU A 19 4.01 -6.18 -34.11
N PRO A 20 2.98 -6.59 -33.37
CA PRO A 20 3.17 -7.20 -32.05
C PRO A 20 3.85 -8.57 -32.21
N GLY A 21 4.77 -8.89 -31.32
CA GLY A 21 5.49 -10.16 -31.40
C GLY A 21 6.51 -10.28 -30.28
N GLY A 22 6.06 -10.21 -29.04
CA GLY A 22 6.90 -10.40 -27.86
C GLY A 22 7.44 -11.83 -27.74
N THR A 23 8.48 -11.98 -26.95
CA THR A 23 9.05 -13.29 -26.59
C THR A 23 9.06 -13.45 -25.07
N TRP A 24 8.69 -14.63 -24.59
CA TRP A 24 8.75 -14.94 -23.16
C TRP A 24 10.19 -15.26 -22.76
N LEU A 25 10.61 -14.65 -21.66
CA LEU A 25 11.89 -14.93 -21.00
C LEU A 25 11.61 -15.48 -19.60
N SER A 26 12.03 -16.72 -19.38
CA SER A 26 11.97 -17.35 -18.05
C SER A 26 13.01 -16.74 -17.11
N MET A 27 12.63 -16.46 -15.89
CA MET A 27 13.49 -15.85 -14.88
C MET A 27 13.69 -16.83 -13.70
N PRO A 28 14.92 -16.94 -13.15
CA PRO A 28 16.13 -16.17 -13.48
C PRO A 28 16.74 -16.59 -14.82
N ALA A 29 17.32 -15.61 -15.53
CA ALA A 29 17.92 -15.79 -16.84
C ALA A 29 19.43 -15.48 -16.84
N THR A 30 20.12 -15.98 -17.86
CA THR A 30 21.50 -15.60 -18.15
C THR A 30 21.55 -14.41 -19.12
N THR A 31 22.70 -13.73 -19.19
CA THR A 31 22.93 -12.65 -20.17
C THR A 31 22.69 -13.14 -21.61
N GLU A 32 23.09 -14.38 -21.93
CA GLU A 32 22.91 -14.98 -23.26
C GLU A 32 21.41 -15.19 -23.57
N GLN A 33 20.64 -15.72 -22.60
CA GLN A 33 19.20 -15.91 -22.77
C GLN A 33 18.47 -14.57 -22.98
N LEU A 34 18.85 -13.54 -22.22
CA LEU A 34 18.31 -12.19 -22.42
C LEU A 34 18.64 -11.65 -23.82
N HIS A 35 19.89 -11.76 -24.27
CA HIS A 35 20.30 -11.31 -25.60
C HIS A 35 19.52 -12.03 -26.70
N ASN A 36 19.38 -13.36 -26.62
CA ASN A 36 18.62 -14.15 -27.58
C ASN A 36 17.14 -13.72 -27.60
N ALA A 37 16.53 -13.48 -26.44
CA ALA A 37 15.18 -12.98 -26.37
C ALA A 37 15.04 -11.59 -26.99
N MET A 38 15.95 -10.66 -26.71
CA MET A 38 15.97 -9.33 -27.32
C MET A 38 16.14 -9.36 -28.83
N GLN A 39 17.06 -10.19 -29.33
CA GLN A 39 17.27 -10.36 -30.79
C GLN A 39 16.04 -10.94 -31.49
N SER A 40 15.33 -11.89 -30.84
CA SER A 40 14.14 -12.51 -31.44
C SER A 40 13.01 -11.53 -31.69
N VAL A 41 12.93 -10.45 -30.89
CA VAL A 41 11.96 -9.36 -31.07
C VAL A 41 12.51 -8.16 -31.84
N GLY A 42 13.71 -8.30 -32.46
CA GLY A 42 14.28 -7.26 -33.30
C GLY A 42 15.05 -6.16 -32.58
N ILE A 43 15.31 -6.31 -31.28
CA ILE A 43 16.11 -5.36 -30.50
C ILE A 43 17.59 -5.64 -30.78
N SER A 44 18.30 -4.62 -31.27
CA SER A 44 19.71 -4.71 -31.60
C SER A 44 20.61 -4.07 -30.53
N ALA A 45 21.92 -4.39 -30.62
CA ALA A 45 22.94 -3.76 -29.78
C ALA A 45 23.04 -2.24 -29.99
N ASP A 46 22.59 -1.72 -31.13
CA ASP A 46 22.61 -0.29 -31.45
C ASP A 46 21.47 0.47 -30.74
N ASN A 47 20.36 -0.22 -30.39
CA ASN A 47 19.25 0.36 -29.63
C ASN A 47 18.75 -0.59 -28.54
N PRO A 48 19.59 -0.91 -27.54
CA PRO A 48 19.26 -1.86 -26.49
C PRO A 48 18.15 -1.37 -25.53
N GLN A 49 17.74 -0.12 -25.66
CA GLN A 49 16.70 0.50 -24.84
C GLN A 49 15.30 0.39 -25.45
N ASP A 50 15.18 -0.20 -26.65
CA ASP A 50 13.92 -0.33 -27.38
C ASP A 50 13.01 -1.44 -26.83
N PHE A 51 13.32 -2.02 -25.70
CA PHE A 51 12.47 -3.04 -25.09
C PHE A 51 11.52 -2.46 -24.03
N PHE A 52 10.42 -3.18 -23.85
CA PHE A 52 9.55 -3.01 -22.69
C PHE A 52 8.96 -4.37 -22.30
N ILE A 53 8.49 -4.46 -21.06
CA ILE A 53 7.84 -5.65 -20.56
C ILE A 53 6.34 -5.53 -20.81
N ASN A 54 5.81 -6.42 -21.64
CA ASN A 54 4.41 -6.40 -22.10
C ASN A 54 3.55 -7.45 -21.37
N GLY A 55 4.15 -8.34 -20.60
CA GLY A 55 3.43 -9.37 -19.85
C GLY A 55 4.25 -9.97 -18.73
N PHE A 56 3.55 -10.60 -17.80
CA PHE A 56 4.10 -11.32 -16.66
C PHE A 56 3.30 -12.61 -16.47
N ALA A 57 3.97 -13.71 -16.21
CA ALA A 57 3.36 -15.00 -15.93
C ALA A 57 4.09 -15.70 -14.77
N ASN A 58 3.32 -16.19 -13.82
CA ASN A 58 3.83 -17.01 -12.72
C ASN A 58 4.08 -18.45 -13.15
N THR A 59 4.90 -19.15 -12.37
CA THR A 59 5.01 -20.60 -12.41
C THR A 59 4.20 -21.22 -11.27
N GLU A 60 3.88 -22.52 -11.37
CA GLU A 60 3.19 -23.24 -10.30
C GLU A 60 3.97 -23.25 -8.98
N GLY A 61 5.30 -23.14 -9.03
CA GLY A 61 6.17 -23.19 -7.85
C GLY A 61 6.26 -21.90 -7.04
N CYS A 62 5.80 -20.75 -7.55
CA CYS A 62 5.80 -19.47 -6.85
C CYS A 62 4.70 -18.55 -7.39
N PRO A 63 3.42 -18.85 -7.15
CA PRO A 63 2.30 -18.07 -7.66
C PRO A 63 2.09 -16.83 -6.80
N PHE A 64 2.73 -15.72 -7.14
CA PHE A 64 2.47 -14.42 -6.48
C PHE A 64 1.81 -13.46 -7.46
N ASP A 65 0.81 -12.72 -6.97
CA ASP A 65 0.04 -11.80 -7.80
C ASP A 65 0.42 -10.35 -7.51
N VAL A 66 0.92 -9.68 -8.55
CA VAL A 66 1.24 -8.26 -8.53
C VAL A 66 0.77 -7.59 -9.82
N PRO A 67 0.34 -6.32 -9.76
CA PRO A 67 0.03 -5.57 -10.97
C PRO A 67 1.21 -5.57 -11.95
N LEU A 68 0.94 -5.73 -13.26
CA LEU A 68 1.98 -5.69 -14.28
C LEU A 68 2.83 -4.41 -14.22
N SER A 69 2.23 -3.29 -13.77
CA SER A 69 2.94 -2.02 -13.57
C SER A 69 4.08 -2.10 -12.56
N VAL A 70 4.00 -2.98 -11.56
CA VAL A 70 5.08 -3.24 -10.58
C VAL A 70 6.28 -3.86 -11.30
N ILE A 71 6.03 -4.86 -12.15
CA ILE A 71 7.05 -5.53 -12.95
C ILE A 71 7.65 -4.57 -14.00
N GLN A 72 6.81 -3.81 -14.71
CA GLN A 72 7.23 -2.83 -15.72
C GLN A 72 8.06 -1.68 -15.15
N SER A 73 7.84 -1.32 -13.88
CA SER A 73 8.61 -0.26 -13.23
C SER A 73 10.05 -0.67 -12.90
N GLY A 74 10.35 -1.95 -12.92
CA GLY A 74 11.63 -2.52 -12.58
C GLY A 74 12.66 -2.51 -13.70
N ARG A 75 13.92 -2.64 -13.31
CA ARG A 75 15.03 -2.90 -14.23
C ARG A 75 15.19 -4.40 -14.45
N MET A 76 15.73 -4.80 -15.57
CA MET A 76 15.97 -6.20 -15.90
C MET A 76 16.81 -6.93 -14.84
N ASP A 77 17.85 -6.27 -14.33
CA ASP A 77 18.71 -6.81 -13.27
C ASP A 77 17.97 -6.95 -11.92
N GLU A 78 17.01 -6.06 -11.62
CA GLU A 78 16.17 -6.20 -10.44
C GLU A 78 15.24 -7.42 -10.52
N LEU A 79 14.66 -7.64 -11.70
CA LEU A 79 13.80 -8.81 -11.94
C LEU A 79 14.61 -10.10 -11.84
N ASN A 80 15.82 -10.12 -12.41
CA ASN A 80 16.69 -11.27 -12.31
C ASN A 80 17.17 -11.52 -10.88
N TYR A 81 17.43 -10.46 -10.14
CA TYR A 81 17.82 -10.56 -8.71
C TYR A 81 16.66 -11.12 -7.88
N LEU A 82 15.44 -10.62 -8.05
CA LEU A 82 14.26 -11.16 -7.38
C LEU A 82 14.08 -12.65 -7.69
N ALA A 83 14.11 -13.01 -8.98
CA ALA A 83 13.95 -14.39 -9.41
C ALA A 83 15.05 -15.32 -8.85
N THR A 84 16.28 -14.82 -8.76
CA THR A 84 17.38 -15.58 -8.17
C THR A 84 17.21 -15.77 -6.66
N LEU A 85 16.74 -14.75 -5.94
CA LEU A 85 16.43 -14.89 -4.52
C LEU A 85 15.35 -15.95 -4.29
N LEU A 86 14.30 -15.97 -5.12
CA LEU A 86 13.24 -16.98 -5.05
C LEU A 86 13.74 -18.38 -5.42
N ASP A 87 14.61 -18.51 -6.43
CA ASP A 87 15.23 -19.80 -6.83
C ASP A 87 16.09 -20.42 -5.70
N MET A 88 16.71 -19.58 -4.87
CA MET A 88 17.51 -20.01 -3.72
C MET A 88 16.67 -20.43 -2.50
N GLN A 89 15.39 -20.08 -2.47
CA GLN A 89 14.49 -20.41 -1.37
C GLN A 89 13.94 -21.84 -1.48
N ARG A 90 13.53 -22.39 -0.34
CA ARG A 90 12.79 -23.65 -0.29
C ARG A 90 11.35 -23.42 -0.77
N ASP A 91 10.66 -24.47 -1.13
CA ASP A 91 9.26 -24.40 -1.58
C ASP A 91 8.36 -23.71 -0.54
N GLU A 92 8.51 -24.09 0.72
CA GLU A 92 7.77 -23.48 1.85
C GLU A 92 8.01 -21.96 1.96
N ASP A 93 9.24 -21.51 1.72
CA ASP A 93 9.58 -20.08 1.78
C ASP A 93 9.00 -19.32 0.57
N ARG A 94 8.91 -19.95 -0.61
CA ARG A 94 8.26 -19.38 -1.80
C ARG A 94 6.74 -19.25 -1.62
N GLU A 95 6.10 -20.25 -1.04
CA GLU A 95 4.68 -20.18 -0.67
C GLU A 95 4.43 -19.06 0.33
N LYS A 96 5.29 -18.95 1.34
CA LYS A 96 5.23 -17.86 2.32
C LYS A 96 5.45 -16.48 1.68
N PHE A 97 6.36 -16.37 0.70
CA PHE A 97 6.55 -15.16 -0.08
C PHE A 97 5.28 -14.77 -0.84
N ALA A 98 4.64 -15.73 -1.53
CA ALA A 98 3.40 -15.50 -2.26
C ALA A 98 2.26 -15.03 -1.33
N ALA A 99 2.12 -15.66 -0.17
CA ALA A 99 1.17 -15.24 0.85
C ALA A 99 1.46 -13.82 1.37
N ALA A 100 2.75 -13.48 1.62
CA ALA A 100 3.15 -12.16 2.10
C ALA A 100 2.93 -11.05 1.04
N VAL A 101 3.10 -11.37 -0.25
CA VAL A 101 2.71 -10.48 -1.35
C VAL A 101 1.20 -10.22 -1.33
N THR A 102 0.39 -11.27 -1.11
CA THR A 102 -1.07 -11.16 -1.00
C THR A 102 -1.51 -10.34 0.22
N LEU A 103 -0.77 -10.39 1.33
CA LEU A 103 -1.00 -9.52 2.49
C LEU A 103 -0.87 -8.03 2.11
N GLY A 104 0.05 -7.70 1.19
CA GLY A 104 0.10 -6.40 0.51
C GLY A 104 0.89 -5.30 1.22
N GLU A 105 1.51 -5.57 2.36
CA GLU A 105 2.26 -4.56 3.12
C GLU A 105 3.53 -4.08 2.39
N ARG A 106 4.18 -4.97 1.61
CA ARG A 106 5.49 -4.76 0.97
C ARG A 106 5.50 -5.30 -0.46
N ALA A 107 4.52 -4.92 -1.29
CA ALA A 107 4.38 -5.40 -2.66
C ALA A 107 4.16 -4.27 -3.69
N GLY A 108 4.43 -3.02 -3.30
CA GLY A 108 4.15 -1.85 -4.12
C GLY A 108 5.12 -1.63 -5.30
N ASN A 109 6.32 -2.18 -5.26
CA ASN A 109 7.36 -2.04 -6.29
C ASN A 109 8.40 -3.16 -6.15
N LEU A 110 9.33 -3.29 -7.12
CA LEU A 110 10.35 -4.34 -7.10
C LEU A 110 11.32 -4.24 -5.91
N LYS A 111 11.65 -3.03 -5.45
CA LYS A 111 12.47 -2.88 -4.24
C LYS A 111 11.79 -3.54 -3.04
N ASP A 112 10.49 -3.33 -2.89
CA ASP A 112 9.71 -3.91 -1.80
C ASP A 112 9.69 -5.44 -1.90
N LEU A 113 9.45 -6.00 -3.10
CA LEU A 113 9.44 -7.45 -3.34
C LEU A 113 10.82 -8.08 -3.07
N ILE A 114 11.92 -7.45 -3.49
CA ILE A 114 13.28 -7.94 -3.23
C ILE A 114 13.56 -7.95 -1.72
N ASN A 115 13.19 -6.89 -1.01
CA ASN A 115 13.35 -6.86 0.44
C ASN A 115 12.41 -7.84 1.15
N LEU A 116 11.18 -8.01 0.67
CA LEU A 116 10.24 -9.00 1.20
C LEU A 116 10.81 -10.42 1.10
N ALA A 117 11.38 -10.79 -0.07
CA ALA A 117 12.02 -12.09 -0.26
C ALA A 117 13.18 -12.35 0.71
N GLN A 118 13.79 -11.31 1.28
CA GLN A 118 14.90 -11.38 2.23
C GLN A 118 14.48 -11.25 3.70
N ASN A 119 13.20 -11.03 3.98
CA ASN A 119 12.67 -10.81 5.33
C ASN A 119 11.42 -11.68 5.62
N LEU A 120 11.40 -12.90 5.12
CA LEU A 120 10.26 -13.81 5.34
C LEU A 120 10.12 -14.24 6.82
N ASP A 121 11.14 -14.06 7.62
CA ASP A 121 11.12 -14.24 9.07
C ASP A 121 10.27 -13.18 9.81
N CYS A 122 9.92 -12.08 9.14
CA CYS A 122 8.98 -11.07 9.63
C CYS A 122 7.50 -11.51 9.52
N TYR A 123 7.24 -12.67 8.95
CA TYR A 123 5.88 -13.16 8.73
C TYR A 123 5.72 -14.57 9.31
N TRP A 124 4.56 -14.84 9.88
CA TRP A 124 4.15 -16.19 10.24
C TRP A 124 3.03 -16.64 9.32
N ILE A 125 3.10 -17.90 8.89
CA ILE A 125 2.10 -18.53 8.06
C ILE A 125 1.63 -19.84 8.71
N TYR A 126 0.32 -20.04 8.68
CA TYR A 126 -0.34 -21.29 9.11
C TYR A 126 -1.00 -21.93 7.89
N PRO A 127 -0.32 -22.88 7.21
CA PRO A 127 -0.79 -23.41 5.92
C PRO A 127 -2.10 -24.18 6.01
N THR A 128 -2.44 -24.74 7.17
CA THR A 128 -3.67 -25.50 7.39
C THR A 128 -4.88 -24.63 7.72
N VAL A 129 -4.68 -23.33 7.93
CA VAL A 129 -5.70 -22.38 8.35
C VAL A 129 -6.22 -21.62 7.14
N GLN A 130 -7.45 -21.91 6.71
CA GLN A 130 -8.02 -21.34 5.48
C GLN A 130 -9.15 -20.33 5.73
N ASN A 131 -9.72 -20.31 6.93
CA ASN A 131 -10.82 -19.45 7.34
C ASN A 131 -10.77 -19.15 8.83
N GLU A 132 -11.70 -18.34 9.30
CA GLU A 132 -11.79 -17.91 10.70
C GLU A 132 -12.02 -19.07 11.66
N GLU A 133 -12.82 -20.06 11.27
CA GLU A 133 -13.11 -21.23 12.10
C GLU A 133 -11.85 -22.09 12.27
N ASP A 134 -11.13 -22.38 11.17
CA ASP A 134 -9.84 -23.10 11.23
C ASP A 134 -8.82 -22.36 12.12
N TYR A 135 -8.82 -21.03 12.05
CA TYR A 135 -7.92 -20.23 12.87
C TYR A 135 -8.28 -20.32 14.34
N GLY A 136 -9.55 -20.26 14.67
CA GLY A 136 -10.02 -20.49 16.04
C GLY A 136 -9.64 -21.86 16.59
N TYR A 137 -9.82 -22.93 15.81
CA TYR A 137 -9.35 -24.26 16.18
C TYR A 137 -7.85 -24.31 16.38
N TYR A 138 -7.08 -23.72 15.47
CA TYR A 138 -5.63 -23.73 15.56
C TYR A 138 -5.12 -23.03 16.84
N LEU A 139 -5.70 -21.88 17.18
CA LEU A 139 -5.32 -21.14 18.39
C LEU A 139 -5.65 -21.89 19.68
N ILE A 140 -6.80 -22.56 19.73
CA ILE A 140 -7.29 -23.22 20.93
C ILE A 140 -6.72 -24.64 21.09
N ASP A 141 -6.70 -25.42 20.00
CA ASP A 141 -6.38 -26.85 20.07
C ASP A 141 -4.90 -27.15 19.78
N GLU A 142 -4.20 -26.31 18.98
CA GLU A 142 -2.81 -26.52 18.65
C GLU A 142 -1.85 -25.61 19.46
N LEU A 143 -2.26 -24.36 19.72
CA LEU A 143 -1.44 -23.39 20.44
C LEU A 143 -1.80 -23.28 21.93
N ASP A 144 -2.89 -23.94 22.39
CA ASP A 144 -3.39 -23.86 23.76
C ASP A 144 -3.53 -22.42 24.30
N GLU A 145 -3.96 -21.47 23.42
CA GLU A 145 -4.02 -20.06 23.77
C GLU A 145 -5.02 -19.79 24.90
N LEU A 146 -6.06 -20.63 25.01
CA LEU A 146 -6.98 -20.68 26.14
C LEU A 146 -7.10 -22.14 26.63
N GLU A 147 -6.80 -22.37 27.91
CA GLU A 147 -7.06 -23.66 28.56
C GLU A 147 -8.58 -23.88 28.71
N LEU A 148 -9.16 -24.60 27.78
CA LEU A 148 -10.58 -24.96 27.81
C LEU A 148 -10.75 -26.42 28.21
N PRO A 149 -11.67 -26.73 29.18
CA PRO A 149 -12.07 -28.10 29.43
C PRO A 149 -12.66 -28.74 28.16
N GLU A 150 -12.37 -30.03 27.92
CA GLU A 150 -12.85 -30.74 26.73
C GLU A 150 -14.39 -30.69 26.55
N GLU A 151 -15.12 -30.62 27.67
CA GLU A 151 -16.58 -30.46 27.65
C GLU A 151 -17.02 -29.09 27.16
N ALA A 152 -16.21 -28.04 27.43
CA ALA A 152 -16.49 -26.66 27.01
C ALA A 152 -16.11 -26.41 25.56
N LYS A 153 -15.13 -27.08 25.01
CA LYS A 153 -14.73 -26.99 23.59
C LYS A 153 -15.87 -27.23 22.63
N LYS A 154 -16.81 -28.13 22.96
CA LYS A 154 -17.99 -28.46 22.15
C LYS A 154 -18.98 -27.29 21.99
N TYR A 155 -18.89 -26.28 22.84
CA TYR A 155 -19.77 -25.10 22.84
C TYR A 155 -18.99 -23.82 22.57
N PHE A 156 -17.70 -23.92 22.29
CA PHE A 156 -16.84 -22.77 22.03
C PHE A 156 -17.10 -22.22 20.63
N MET A 157 -17.11 -20.90 20.50
CA MET A 157 -17.38 -20.22 19.23
C MET A 157 -16.07 -19.97 18.50
N TYR A 158 -15.55 -21.01 17.86
CA TYR A 158 -14.25 -21.00 17.19
C TYR A 158 -14.16 -19.96 16.07
N GLU A 159 -15.22 -19.85 15.25
CA GLU A 159 -15.25 -18.88 14.15
C GLU A 159 -15.16 -17.44 14.64
N GLU A 160 -15.94 -17.07 15.65
CA GLU A 160 -15.91 -15.73 16.23
C GLU A 160 -14.58 -15.42 16.89
N TYR A 161 -14.03 -16.39 17.61
CA TYR A 161 -12.70 -16.23 18.24
C TYR A 161 -11.61 -16.05 17.21
N GLY A 162 -11.56 -16.89 16.18
CA GLY A 162 -10.59 -16.79 15.10
C GLY A 162 -10.73 -15.52 14.28
N ARG A 163 -11.97 -15.03 14.06
CA ARG A 163 -12.22 -13.74 13.42
C ARG A 163 -11.65 -12.57 14.22
N ASP A 164 -11.91 -12.53 15.51
CA ASP A 164 -11.40 -11.48 16.39
C ASP A 164 -9.87 -11.51 16.47
N ALA A 165 -9.28 -12.71 16.54
CA ALA A 165 -7.82 -12.88 16.51
C ALA A 165 -7.23 -12.40 15.18
N ALA A 166 -7.81 -12.76 14.03
CA ALA A 166 -7.35 -12.34 12.72
C ALA A 166 -7.40 -10.81 12.54
N ILE A 167 -8.43 -10.17 13.07
CA ILE A 167 -8.53 -8.69 13.09
C ILE A 167 -7.42 -8.07 13.95
N ASN A 168 -7.13 -8.65 15.11
CA ASN A 168 -6.10 -8.15 16.01
C ASN A 168 -4.68 -8.31 15.44
N ASP A 169 -4.40 -9.42 14.77
CA ASP A 169 -3.13 -9.69 14.14
C ASP A 169 -2.91 -8.87 12.88
N GLY A 170 -4.01 -8.41 12.26
CA GLY A 170 -3.98 -7.74 10.97
C GLY A 170 -3.57 -8.67 9.83
N GLY A 171 -3.79 -9.98 9.99
CA GLY A 171 -3.43 -11.01 9.03
C GLY A 171 -4.45 -11.16 7.89
N ARG A 172 -4.16 -12.12 7.01
CA ARG A 172 -5.00 -12.42 5.85
C ARG A 172 -5.04 -13.91 5.56
N PHE A 173 -6.23 -14.41 5.23
CA PHE A 173 -6.41 -15.73 4.65
C PHE A 173 -6.03 -15.70 3.17
N THR A 174 -5.15 -16.60 2.76
CA THR A 174 -4.64 -16.73 1.39
C THR A 174 -4.79 -18.17 0.92
N GLU A 175 -4.55 -18.44 -0.36
CA GLU A 175 -4.52 -19.81 -0.88
C GLU A 175 -3.44 -20.68 -0.20
N GLN A 176 -2.38 -20.06 0.32
CA GLN A 176 -1.28 -20.72 1.02
C GLN A 176 -1.53 -20.89 2.52
N GLY A 177 -2.64 -20.37 3.05
CA GLY A 177 -2.99 -20.38 4.46
C GLY A 177 -3.15 -18.98 5.07
N TYR A 178 -3.28 -18.92 6.38
CA TYR A 178 -3.36 -17.65 7.10
C TYR A 178 -1.97 -17.07 7.35
N ILE A 179 -1.77 -15.80 6.98
CA ILE A 179 -0.49 -15.11 7.15
C ILE A 179 -0.68 -13.79 7.88
N TYR A 180 0.28 -13.44 8.74
CA TYR A 180 0.35 -12.14 9.38
C TYR A 180 1.79 -11.70 9.66
N ASN A 181 1.97 -10.39 9.86
CA ASN A 181 3.25 -9.79 10.21
C ASN A 181 3.51 -9.97 11.72
N ASN A 182 4.57 -10.67 12.08
CA ASN A 182 4.94 -10.94 13.47
C ASN A 182 5.70 -9.78 14.16
N LYS A 183 5.81 -8.64 13.44
CA LYS A 183 6.46 -7.39 13.92
C LYS A 183 7.95 -7.52 14.24
N ASN A 184 8.62 -8.54 13.73
CA ASN A 184 10.07 -8.60 13.73
C ASN A 184 10.66 -7.42 12.95
N THR A 185 11.93 -7.10 13.22
CA THR A 185 12.59 -5.98 12.56
C THR A 185 12.80 -6.26 11.07
N PHE A 186 12.07 -5.56 10.22
CA PHE A 186 12.24 -5.62 8.77
C PHE A 186 13.46 -4.81 8.34
N THR A 187 14.42 -5.46 7.68
CA THR A 187 15.66 -4.81 7.26
C THR A 187 15.66 -4.55 5.75
N GLU A 188 15.83 -3.30 5.34
CA GLU A 188 15.96 -2.96 3.92
C GLU A 188 17.40 -3.25 3.45
N TRP A 189 17.64 -4.46 2.93
CA TRP A 189 18.91 -4.88 2.37
C TRP A 189 19.18 -4.27 1.00
N TYR A 190 18.12 -4.07 0.23
CA TYR A 190 18.17 -3.51 -1.10
C TYR A 190 17.54 -2.11 -1.13
N ASN A 191 18.33 -1.08 -1.49
CA ASN A 191 17.89 0.32 -1.49
C ASN A 191 17.39 0.83 -2.85
N GLY A 192 17.23 -0.07 -3.85
CA GLY A 192 16.81 0.30 -5.20
C GLY A 192 17.95 0.81 -6.08
N ARG A 193 19.22 0.68 -5.66
CA ARG A 193 20.37 1.10 -6.44
C ARG A 193 20.94 -0.05 -7.23
N GLU A 194 21.39 0.22 -8.46
CA GLU A 194 22.00 -0.80 -9.30
C GLU A 194 23.26 -1.43 -8.67
N ASN A 195 24.03 -0.64 -7.91
CA ASN A 195 25.25 -1.12 -7.26
C ASN A 195 24.97 -2.06 -6.07
N ASP A 196 23.75 -2.07 -5.54
CA ASP A 196 23.35 -2.97 -4.45
C ASP A 196 23.01 -4.38 -4.98
N ILE A 197 22.84 -4.54 -6.31
CA ILE A 197 22.65 -5.85 -6.94
C ILE A 197 24.02 -6.51 -7.12
N PRO A 198 24.25 -7.71 -6.57
CA PRO A 198 25.48 -8.46 -6.81
C PRO A 198 25.75 -8.68 -8.29
N LYS A 199 27.02 -8.60 -8.68
CA LYS A 199 27.41 -8.65 -10.11
C LYS A 199 26.99 -9.94 -10.80
N GLU A 200 26.99 -11.04 -10.08
CA GLU A 200 26.60 -12.36 -10.57
C GLU A 200 25.12 -12.47 -10.97
N TYR A 201 24.27 -11.55 -10.47
CA TYR A 201 22.82 -11.52 -10.77
C TYR A 201 22.48 -10.51 -11.86
N LYS A 202 23.45 -9.72 -12.32
CA LYS A 202 23.26 -8.77 -13.41
C LYS A 202 23.34 -9.48 -14.76
N ILE A 203 22.32 -9.31 -15.57
CA ILE A 203 22.21 -9.91 -16.90
C ILE A 203 22.19 -8.87 -18.02
N MET A 204 21.97 -7.60 -17.68
CA MET A 204 21.92 -6.51 -18.63
C MET A 204 23.34 -6.02 -18.91
N SER A 205 23.91 -6.40 -20.05
CA SER A 205 25.24 -5.95 -20.47
C SER A 205 25.25 -4.56 -21.14
N PHE A 206 24.07 -3.99 -21.36
CA PHE A 206 23.92 -2.65 -21.93
C PHE A 206 23.70 -1.60 -20.86
N PRO A 207 24.05 -0.32 -21.11
CA PRO A 207 23.78 0.77 -20.18
C PRO A 207 22.27 0.83 -19.88
N GLN A 208 21.89 0.58 -18.66
CA GLN A 208 20.51 0.71 -18.23
C GLN A 208 20.19 2.20 -18.03
N ARG A 209 18.95 2.61 -18.35
CA ARG A 209 18.49 3.95 -17.96
C ARG A 209 18.56 4.06 -16.45
N SER A 210 19.47 4.92 -15.96
CA SER A 210 19.48 5.25 -14.53
C SER A 210 18.12 5.85 -14.17
N ARG A 211 17.44 5.26 -13.19
CA ARG A 211 16.34 5.96 -12.54
C ARG A 211 16.91 7.30 -12.03
N PRO A 212 16.21 8.44 -12.25
CA PRO A 212 16.61 9.68 -11.62
C PRO A 212 16.67 9.42 -10.11
N ASP A 213 17.84 9.58 -9.53
CA ASP A 213 18.01 9.55 -8.08
C ASP A 213 17.17 10.71 -7.52
N PRO A 214 16.14 10.46 -6.70
CA PRO A 214 15.32 11.53 -6.15
C PRO A 214 16.11 12.61 -5.40
N SER A 215 17.31 12.27 -4.93
CA SER A 215 18.25 13.21 -4.29
C SER A 215 19.14 13.99 -5.28
N ARG A 216 19.10 13.65 -6.59
CA ARG A 216 19.94 14.25 -7.64
C ARG A 216 19.17 15.08 -8.68
N VAL A 217 17.86 15.22 -8.55
CA VAL A 217 17.03 15.98 -9.51
C VAL A 217 17.41 17.46 -9.56
N GLU A 218 18.24 17.96 -8.64
CA GLU A 218 18.66 19.37 -8.62
C GLU A 218 19.97 19.69 -9.35
N MET A 219 20.74 18.71 -9.87
CA MET A 219 22.10 19.02 -10.37
C MET A 219 22.41 18.75 -11.85
N ASP A 220 21.52 18.12 -12.62
CA ASP A 220 21.78 17.84 -14.06
C ASP A 220 21.08 18.78 -15.06
N ALA A 221 20.65 19.97 -14.61
CA ALA A 221 20.13 21.03 -15.49
C ALA A 221 21.21 21.86 -16.20
N ALA A 222 22.46 21.39 -16.25
CA ALA A 222 23.55 22.10 -16.88
C ALA A 222 24.27 21.28 -17.96
N ALA A 223 23.55 20.90 -19.01
CA ALA A 223 24.18 20.58 -20.30
C ALA A 223 24.08 21.81 -21.23
N PRO A 224 25.19 22.31 -21.79
CA PRO A 224 25.16 23.51 -22.63
C PRO A 224 24.59 23.17 -24.01
N GLY A 225 23.40 23.66 -24.30
CA GLY A 225 22.90 23.65 -25.68
C GLY A 225 21.42 23.51 -25.93
N VAL A 226 20.60 23.20 -24.93
CA VAL A 226 19.15 23.26 -25.09
C VAL A 226 18.61 24.40 -24.25
N LYS A 227 18.22 25.48 -24.89
CA LYS A 227 17.33 26.47 -24.29
C LYS A 227 15.96 25.78 -24.07
N ALA A 228 15.88 24.93 -23.05
CA ALA A 228 14.61 24.61 -22.45
C ALA A 228 14.12 25.96 -21.87
N ALA A 229 13.00 26.43 -22.37
CA ALA A 229 12.27 27.48 -21.71
C ALA A 229 12.01 26.97 -20.27
N GLN A 230 12.89 27.38 -19.34
CA GLN A 230 12.55 27.42 -17.94
C GLN A 230 11.38 28.39 -17.84
N ALA A 231 10.17 27.83 -17.82
CA ALA A 231 9.13 28.51 -17.09
C ALA A 231 9.65 28.55 -15.66
N ALA A 232 10.39 29.61 -15.32
CA ALA A 232 10.59 30.02 -13.95
C ALA A 232 9.18 30.00 -13.35
N GLU A 233 8.93 29.09 -12.39
CA GLU A 233 7.79 29.25 -11.51
C GLU A 233 7.97 30.59 -10.84
N GLN A 234 7.35 31.59 -11.42
CA GLN A 234 7.18 32.88 -10.73
C GLN A 234 6.55 32.51 -9.39
N PRO A 235 6.95 33.15 -8.28
CA PRO A 235 6.30 32.98 -7.00
C PRO A 235 4.82 33.22 -7.24
N GLN A 236 4.05 32.16 -7.38
CA GLN A 236 2.61 32.26 -7.55
C GLN A 236 2.08 32.79 -6.24
N GLU A 237 1.34 33.88 -6.29
CA GLU A 237 0.62 34.36 -5.12
C GLU A 237 -0.19 33.18 -4.53
N PRO A 238 -0.17 33.01 -3.17
CA PRO A 238 -0.83 31.88 -2.54
C PRO A 238 -2.30 31.82 -2.98
N ARG A 239 -2.70 30.77 -3.64
CA ARG A 239 -4.08 30.61 -4.09
C ARG A 239 -5.02 30.59 -2.88
N PRO A 240 -6.17 31.27 -2.91
CA PRO A 240 -7.12 31.26 -1.82
C PRO A 240 -7.69 29.85 -1.64
N VAL A 241 -7.98 29.46 -0.40
CA VAL A 241 -8.71 28.22 -0.10
C VAL A 241 -10.11 28.32 -0.72
N ILE A 242 -10.48 27.35 -1.56
CA ILE A 242 -11.85 27.17 -2.08
C ILE A 242 -12.55 26.19 -1.14
N PRO A 243 -13.24 26.66 -0.08
CA PRO A 243 -13.78 25.77 0.93
C PRO A 243 -14.98 24.99 0.41
N ILE A 244 -15.06 23.72 0.72
CA ILE A 244 -16.31 22.96 0.58
C ILE A 244 -17.27 23.47 1.63
N VAL A 245 -18.38 24.06 1.19
CA VAL A 245 -19.44 24.56 2.08
C VAL A 245 -20.38 23.39 2.35
N LEU A 246 -20.48 23.02 3.62
CA LEU A 246 -21.45 22.02 4.10
C LEU A 246 -22.64 22.77 4.70
N THR A 247 -23.82 22.52 4.13
CA THR A 247 -25.05 23.26 4.48
C THR A 247 -25.85 22.59 5.59
N SER A 248 -25.72 21.28 5.74
CA SER A 248 -26.44 20.50 6.73
C SER A 248 -25.94 20.76 8.15
N GLU A 249 -26.81 20.64 9.13
CA GLU A 249 -26.44 20.78 10.53
C GLU A 249 -26.01 19.45 11.18
N LYS A 250 -26.63 18.35 10.73
CA LYS A 250 -26.37 17.03 11.30
C LYS A 250 -25.05 16.40 10.82
N PRO A 251 -24.27 15.76 11.69
CA PRO A 251 -22.97 15.16 11.31
C PRO A 251 -23.05 14.15 10.18
N ALA A 252 -24.10 13.30 10.14
CA ALA A 252 -24.29 12.30 9.10
C ALA A 252 -24.58 12.91 7.73
N GLU A 253 -25.40 13.98 7.71
CA GLU A 253 -25.71 14.73 6.49
C GLU A 253 -24.47 15.49 5.97
N LYS A 254 -23.68 16.09 6.87
CA LYS A 254 -22.39 16.71 6.52
C LYS A 254 -21.40 15.70 5.92
N LEU A 255 -21.37 14.47 6.44
CA LEU A 255 -20.54 13.41 5.90
C LEU A 255 -21.00 13.04 4.50
N LYS A 256 -22.31 12.92 4.28
CA LYS A 256 -22.87 12.67 2.94
C LYS A 256 -22.51 13.78 1.95
N GLU A 257 -22.71 15.05 2.32
CA GLU A 257 -22.36 16.18 1.45
C GLU A 257 -20.89 16.20 1.04
N ILE A 258 -19.97 15.87 1.97
CA ILE A 258 -18.54 15.83 1.64
C ILE A 258 -18.20 14.61 0.77
N THR A 259 -18.91 13.49 0.92
CA THR A 259 -18.76 12.31 0.07
C THR A 259 -19.27 12.57 -1.35
N ASP A 260 -20.42 13.21 -1.48
CA ASP A 260 -20.98 13.62 -2.79
C ASP A 260 -20.02 14.57 -3.54
N ARG A 261 -19.34 15.47 -2.81
CA ARG A 261 -18.31 16.34 -3.38
C ARG A 261 -17.05 15.57 -3.78
N LEU A 262 -16.69 14.55 -3.01
CA LEU A 262 -15.57 13.68 -3.34
C LEU A 262 -15.82 12.89 -4.62
N GLU A 263 -17.03 12.37 -4.83
CA GLU A 263 -17.43 11.70 -6.08
C GLU A 263 -17.30 12.64 -7.29
N GLN A 264 -17.73 13.89 -7.16
CA GLN A 264 -17.53 14.89 -8.19
C GLN A 264 -16.05 15.13 -8.48
N GLY A 265 -15.21 15.23 -7.44
CA GLY A 265 -13.77 15.40 -7.58
C GLY A 265 -13.09 14.21 -8.29
N ILE A 266 -13.55 12.99 -8.04
CA ILE A 266 -13.07 11.79 -8.73
C ILE A 266 -13.37 11.89 -10.24
N MET A 267 -14.56 12.33 -10.62
CA MET A 267 -14.91 12.52 -12.02
C MET A 267 -14.05 13.61 -12.68
N GLU A 268 -13.70 14.68 -11.96
CA GLU A 268 -12.82 15.74 -12.45
C GLU A 268 -11.36 15.28 -12.66
N LEU A 269 -10.90 14.18 -12.02
CA LEU A 269 -9.56 13.62 -12.22
C LEU A 269 -9.33 13.05 -13.63
N PHE A 270 -10.39 12.83 -14.42
CA PHE A 270 -10.24 12.48 -15.83
C PHE A 270 -9.72 13.66 -16.68
N ASP A 271 -9.77 14.90 -16.16
CA ASP A 271 -9.07 16.03 -16.75
C ASP A 271 -7.58 16.00 -16.44
N SER A 272 -6.74 16.10 -17.47
CA SER A 272 -5.27 15.94 -17.33
C SER A 272 -4.62 17.00 -16.42
N GLU A 273 -5.14 18.22 -16.40
CA GLU A 273 -4.60 19.30 -15.54
C GLU A 273 -5.00 19.08 -14.07
N ARG A 274 -6.24 18.66 -13.82
CA ARG A 274 -6.70 18.28 -12.48
C ARG A 274 -5.94 17.09 -11.93
N TYR A 275 -5.66 16.11 -12.76
CA TYR A 275 -4.85 14.95 -12.38
C TYR A 275 -3.42 15.35 -12.01
N LYS A 276 -2.78 16.25 -12.76
CA LYS A 276 -1.46 16.78 -12.42
C LYS A 276 -1.47 17.54 -11.08
N GLU A 277 -2.48 18.37 -10.84
CA GLU A 277 -2.64 19.06 -9.54
C GLU A 277 -2.80 18.05 -8.39
N TYR A 278 -3.61 17.02 -8.58
CA TYR A 278 -3.77 15.95 -7.60
C TYR A 278 -2.43 15.24 -7.31
N LEU A 279 -1.65 14.87 -8.32
CA LEU A 279 -0.35 14.21 -8.14
C LEU A 279 0.63 15.10 -7.37
N ARG A 280 0.64 16.41 -7.60
CA ARG A 280 1.47 17.36 -6.82
C ARG A 280 1.07 17.40 -5.35
N VAL A 281 -0.22 17.35 -5.05
CA VAL A 281 -0.71 17.30 -3.67
C VAL A 281 -0.38 15.94 -3.05
N MET A 282 -0.62 14.85 -3.75
CA MET A 282 -0.31 13.50 -3.29
C MET A 282 1.17 13.33 -2.89
N SER A 283 2.09 13.92 -3.65
CA SER A 283 3.53 13.85 -3.32
C SER A 283 3.90 14.52 -1.99
N LYS A 284 3.10 15.49 -1.54
CA LYS A 284 3.31 16.22 -0.27
C LYS A 284 2.53 15.60 0.89
N PHE A 285 1.39 14.96 0.61
CA PHE A 285 0.45 14.46 1.60
C PHE A 285 0.31 12.93 1.56
N HIS A 286 1.43 12.23 1.39
CA HIS A 286 1.48 10.76 1.30
C HIS A 286 0.97 10.03 2.55
N ASN A 287 0.88 10.69 3.69
CA ASN A 287 0.32 10.14 4.94
C ASN A 287 -1.21 10.25 5.04
N TYR A 288 -1.84 10.86 4.03
CA TYR A 288 -3.30 10.98 3.98
C TYR A 288 -3.88 9.93 3.03
N SER A 289 -5.11 9.48 3.31
CA SER A 289 -5.83 8.58 2.41
C SER A 289 -6.08 9.26 1.05
N PHE A 290 -6.30 8.46 0.00
CA PHE A 290 -6.67 8.95 -1.33
C PHE A 290 -7.79 10.00 -1.26
N ASN A 291 -8.88 9.69 -0.56
CA ASN A 291 -10.04 10.56 -0.42
C ASN A 291 -9.67 11.92 0.22
N ASN A 292 -8.87 11.90 1.27
CA ASN A 292 -8.44 13.13 1.92
C ASN A 292 -7.45 13.93 1.08
N THR A 293 -6.54 13.27 0.38
CA THR A 293 -5.61 13.92 -0.55
C THR A 293 -6.36 14.60 -1.69
N LEU A 294 -7.40 13.97 -2.23
CA LEU A 294 -8.25 14.56 -3.26
C LEU A 294 -9.04 15.77 -2.72
N LEU A 295 -9.62 15.65 -1.52
CA LEU A 295 -10.29 16.77 -0.86
C LEU A 295 -9.35 17.97 -0.62
N ILE A 296 -8.10 17.73 -0.28
CA ILE A 296 -7.08 18.77 -0.13
C ILE A 296 -6.79 19.41 -1.49
N ALA A 297 -6.56 18.62 -2.54
CA ALA A 297 -6.27 19.10 -3.88
C ALA A 297 -7.40 19.98 -4.44
N MET A 298 -8.66 19.58 -4.25
CA MET A 298 -9.84 20.33 -4.69
C MET A 298 -9.98 21.69 -3.99
N GLN A 299 -9.57 21.80 -2.73
CA GLN A 299 -9.75 23.00 -1.93
C GLN A 299 -8.53 23.92 -1.92
N LYS A 300 -7.32 23.32 -2.04
CA LYS A 300 -6.03 24.04 -1.95
C LYS A 300 -4.93 23.23 -2.63
N SER A 301 -4.83 23.31 -3.94
CA SER A 301 -3.87 22.52 -4.74
C SER A 301 -2.40 22.90 -4.51
N ASP A 302 -2.11 24.07 -3.97
CA ASP A 302 -0.77 24.54 -3.58
C ASP A 302 -0.47 24.32 -2.09
N ALA A 303 -1.32 23.59 -1.36
CA ALA A 303 -1.08 23.28 0.05
C ALA A 303 0.27 22.55 0.25
N SER A 304 1.00 22.92 1.30
CA SER A 304 2.25 22.26 1.71
C SER A 304 2.14 21.55 3.05
N LEU A 305 1.31 22.06 3.94
CA LEU A 305 1.06 21.48 5.26
C LEU A 305 -0.34 21.87 5.73
N ILE A 306 -1.11 20.89 6.21
CA ILE A 306 -2.38 21.15 6.89
C ILE A 306 -2.40 20.51 8.27
N ALA A 307 -3.05 21.16 9.22
CA ALA A 307 -3.19 20.62 10.56
C ALA A 307 -4.47 21.14 11.24
N GLY A 308 -4.94 20.42 12.24
CA GLY A 308 -6.02 20.86 13.09
C GLY A 308 -5.61 22.07 13.97
N PHE A 309 -6.58 22.86 14.40
CA PHE A 309 -6.37 24.08 15.19
C PHE A 309 -5.42 23.88 16.38
N ASN A 310 -5.65 22.83 17.18
CA ASN A 310 -4.81 22.55 18.36
C ASN A 310 -3.41 22.07 17.97
N ALA A 311 -3.26 21.35 16.87
CA ALA A 311 -1.97 20.88 16.39
C ALA A 311 -1.07 22.05 15.95
N TRP A 312 -1.64 23.09 15.33
CA TRP A 312 -0.88 24.31 15.01
C TRP A 312 -0.25 24.95 16.24
N LYS A 313 -1.03 25.04 17.34
CA LYS A 313 -0.55 25.60 18.59
C LYS A 313 0.47 24.69 19.29
N ASN A 314 0.13 23.41 19.44
CA ASN A 314 0.89 22.50 20.30
C ASN A 314 2.15 21.95 19.65
N ASN A 315 2.09 21.65 18.34
CA ASN A 315 3.19 21.00 17.63
C ASN A 315 4.06 22.00 16.85
N PHE A 316 3.47 23.11 16.41
CA PHE A 316 4.17 24.09 15.55
C PHE A 316 4.34 25.47 16.21
N GLY A 317 3.84 25.67 17.42
CA GLY A 317 3.91 26.96 18.12
C GLY A 317 3.24 28.13 17.40
N ARG A 318 2.26 27.83 16.50
CA ARG A 318 1.60 28.82 15.65
C ARG A 318 0.11 28.92 15.98
N ASN A 319 -0.43 30.13 15.90
CA ASN A 319 -1.86 30.38 16.10
C ASN A 319 -2.56 30.61 14.76
N VAL A 320 -3.70 29.94 14.58
CA VAL A 320 -4.58 30.19 13.43
C VAL A 320 -5.27 31.54 13.60
N MET A 321 -5.11 32.43 12.64
CA MET A 321 -5.72 33.77 12.68
C MET A 321 -7.24 33.70 12.47
N LYS A 322 -7.96 34.65 13.08
CA LYS A 322 -9.40 34.80 12.89
C LYS A 322 -9.72 35.08 11.41
N GLY A 323 -10.69 34.35 10.87
CA GLY A 323 -11.15 34.52 9.48
C GLY A 323 -10.46 33.60 8.48
N GLN A 324 -9.48 32.78 8.89
CA GLN A 324 -8.89 31.79 8.00
C GLN A 324 -9.90 30.70 7.64
N LYS A 325 -10.00 30.38 6.34
CA LYS A 325 -10.86 29.31 5.83
C LYS A 325 -10.17 27.97 6.02
N GLY A 326 -10.90 26.99 6.53
CA GLY A 326 -10.39 25.64 6.74
C GLY A 326 -10.66 24.74 5.54
N ILE A 327 -9.75 23.80 5.34
CA ILE A 327 -9.87 22.69 4.39
C ILE A 327 -10.67 21.57 5.07
N LYS A 328 -11.74 21.09 4.43
CA LYS A 328 -12.56 19.99 4.95
C LYS A 328 -11.95 18.65 4.57
N ILE A 329 -11.78 17.79 5.56
CA ILE A 329 -11.34 16.41 5.37
C ILE A 329 -12.23 15.48 6.19
N ILE A 330 -12.12 14.17 5.93
CA ILE A 330 -12.82 13.12 6.66
C ILE A 330 -11.86 12.56 7.72
N ALA A 331 -12.25 12.62 8.99
CA ALA A 331 -11.44 12.09 10.08
C ALA A 331 -12.22 11.10 10.95
N PRO A 332 -11.52 10.08 11.51
CA PRO A 332 -12.12 9.19 12.50
C PRO A 332 -12.67 9.98 13.71
N SER A 333 -13.84 9.64 14.14
CA SER A 333 -14.49 10.24 15.31
C SER A 333 -15.28 9.18 16.06
N PRO A 334 -14.61 8.16 16.61
CA PRO A 334 -15.28 7.12 17.37
C PRO A 334 -16.04 7.74 18.53
N PHE A 335 -17.21 7.19 18.84
CA PHE A 335 -18.03 7.61 19.97
C PHE A 335 -18.41 6.41 20.82
N LYS A 336 -18.57 6.66 22.10
CA LYS A 336 -18.96 5.65 23.06
C LYS A 336 -20.48 5.69 23.25
N ILE A 337 -21.09 4.53 23.21
CA ILE A 337 -22.47 4.34 23.60
C ILE A 337 -22.53 3.43 24.81
N LYS A 338 -23.51 3.65 25.65
CA LYS A 338 -23.87 2.72 26.71
C LYS A 338 -24.93 1.78 26.13
N GLN A 339 -24.62 0.51 26.13
CA GLN A 339 -25.55 -0.53 25.72
C GLN A 339 -25.83 -1.45 26.92
N GLU A 340 -27.10 -1.71 27.17
CA GLU A 340 -27.49 -2.73 28.12
C GLU A 340 -27.15 -4.10 27.53
N MET A 341 -26.26 -4.81 28.19
CA MET A 341 -25.90 -6.19 27.84
C MET A 341 -26.19 -7.11 29.02
N GLU A 342 -26.50 -8.35 28.73
CA GLU A 342 -26.65 -9.35 29.77
C GLU A 342 -25.34 -9.49 30.53
N LYS A 343 -25.41 -9.41 31.86
CA LYS A 343 -24.26 -9.61 32.73
C LYS A 343 -23.85 -11.08 32.66
N ILE A 344 -22.66 -11.32 32.16
CA ILE A 344 -22.08 -12.66 32.08
C ILE A 344 -21.20 -12.90 33.30
N ASP A 345 -21.40 -14.00 34.00
CA ASP A 345 -20.54 -14.45 35.09
C ASP A 345 -19.15 -14.83 34.51
N PRO A 346 -18.06 -14.21 34.99
CA PRO A 346 -16.72 -14.44 34.44
C PRO A 346 -16.21 -15.89 34.64
N HIS A 347 -16.77 -16.64 35.59
CA HIS A 347 -16.34 -18.02 35.88
C HIS A 347 -17.17 -19.07 35.12
N THR A 348 -18.46 -18.79 34.88
CA THR A 348 -19.37 -19.77 34.25
C THR A 348 -19.72 -19.41 32.81
N GLN A 349 -19.30 -18.22 32.31
CA GLN A 349 -19.61 -17.68 30.96
C GLN A 349 -21.13 -17.72 30.67
N LYS A 350 -21.99 -17.81 31.68
CA LYS A 350 -23.44 -17.83 31.53
C LYS A 350 -24.06 -16.52 32.03
N PRO A 351 -25.20 -16.12 31.46
CA PRO A 351 -25.93 -14.97 31.98
C PRO A 351 -26.26 -15.14 33.48
N VAL A 352 -25.97 -14.11 34.26
CA VAL A 352 -26.35 -14.06 35.66
C VAL A 352 -27.86 -13.92 35.72
N ILE A 353 -28.56 -14.93 36.28
CA ILE A 353 -30.01 -14.91 36.42
C ILE A 353 -30.37 -14.25 37.75
N GLY A 354 -31.22 -13.24 37.68
CA GLY A 354 -31.76 -12.57 38.86
C GLY A 354 -32.74 -13.45 39.65
N LYS A 355 -33.15 -12.96 40.83
CA LYS A 355 -34.13 -13.66 41.67
C LYS A 355 -35.52 -13.80 41.03
N ASP A 356 -35.79 -13.02 40.00
CA ASP A 356 -37.02 -13.02 39.20
C ASP A 356 -36.94 -13.95 37.97
N GLY A 357 -35.86 -14.72 37.87
CA GLY A 357 -35.64 -15.67 36.76
C GLY A 357 -35.26 -15.03 35.41
N LYS A 358 -34.96 -13.74 35.37
CA LYS A 358 -34.52 -13.03 34.17
C LYS A 358 -33.01 -12.75 34.20
N PRO A 359 -32.37 -12.65 33.04
CA PRO A 359 -30.97 -12.23 32.98
C PRO A 359 -30.80 -10.82 33.59
N VAL A 360 -29.79 -10.67 34.42
CA VAL A 360 -29.40 -9.34 34.94
C VAL A 360 -28.68 -8.60 33.85
N THR A 361 -29.09 -7.40 33.49
CA THR A 361 -28.43 -6.52 32.54
C THR A 361 -27.47 -5.57 33.24
N GLU A 362 -26.35 -5.25 32.57
CA GLU A 362 -25.41 -4.20 32.95
C GLU A 362 -25.18 -3.24 31.79
N GLU A 363 -24.99 -1.95 32.12
CA GLU A 363 -24.59 -0.98 31.09
C GLU A 363 -23.11 -1.14 30.78
N LYS A 364 -22.77 -1.45 29.52
CA LYS A 364 -21.38 -1.51 29.04
C LYS A 364 -21.13 -0.40 28.03
N GLU A 365 -20.00 0.31 28.18
CA GLU A 365 -19.56 1.27 27.17
C GLU A 365 -18.94 0.55 25.99
N ILE A 366 -19.54 0.73 24.81
CA ILE A 366 -19.02 0.20 23.54
C ILE A 366 -18.56 1.39 22.69
N THR A 367 -17.36 1.26 22.12
CA THR A 367 -16.85 2.27 21.19
C THR A 367 -17.27 1.92 19.75
N ILE A 368 -18.10 2.77 19.17
CA ILE A 368 -18.53 2.60 17.76
C ILE A 368 -17.59 3.43 16.87
N PRO A 369 -16.98 2.82 15.84
CA PRO A 369 -16.23 3.55 14.85
C PRO A 369 -17.16 4.47 14.05
N ALA A 370 -16.78 5.72 13.91
CA ALA A 370 -17.50 6.68 13.10
C ALA A 370 -16.51 7.67 12.45
N TYR A 371 -16.99 8.34 11.43
CA TYR A 371 -16.23 9.37 10.73
C TYR A 371 -17.03 10.66 10.69
N LYS A 372 -16.33 11.78 10.64
CA LYS A 372 -16.94 13.11 10.50
C LYS A 372 -16.11 14.01 9.61
N ALA A 373 -16.76 14.99 8.99
CA ALA A 373 -16.10 16.08 8.31
C ALA A 373 -15.47 17.03 9.34
N VAL A 374 -14.18 17.27 9.24
CA VAL A 374 -13.42 18.18 10.11
C VAL A 374 -12.77 19.29 9.28
N SER A 375 -12.48 20.42 9.92
CA SER A 375 -11.75 21.52 9.30
C SER A 375 -10.31 21.54 9.76
N TYR A 376 -9.39 21.47 8.79
CA TYR A 376 -7.97 21.71 9.00
C TYR A 376 -7.58 23.05 8.37
N THR A 377 -6.55 23.67 8.92
CA THR A 377 -6.10 24.97 8.42
C THR A 377 -4.76 24.78 7.70
N HIS A 378 -4.60 25.48 6.58
CA HIS A 378 -3.33 25.60 5.87
C HIS A 378 -2.61 26.87 6.35
N LEU A 379 -1.31 26.76 6.60
CA LEU A 379 -0.42 27.93 6.76
C LEU A 379 0.61 27.87 5.66
N THR A 380 0.80 28.98 4.95
CA THR A 380 1.94 29.17 4.08
C THR A 380 3.19 29.27 4.97
N LEU A 381 4.18 28.43 4.72
CA LEU A 381 5.50 28.65 5.28
C LEU A 381 6.04 29.94 4.68
N PRO A 382 6.62 30.87 5.48
CA PRO A 382 7.37 31.97 4.90
C PRO A 382 8.49 31.36 4.07
N THR A 383 8.55 31.67 2.80
CA THR A 383 9.74 31.44 1.98
C THR A 383 10.85 32.26 2.62
N ASN A 384 11.84 31.60 3.19
CA ASN A 384 13.05 32.29 3.60
C ASN A 384 13.67 32.87 2.35
N SER A 385 13.66 34.20 2.28
CA SER A 385 14.44 35.01 1.35
C SER A 385 15.90 34.94 1.72
#